data_e29aef2f37a1467be0bea37d8fe2fcbe
#
_entry.id   e29aef2f37a1467be0bea37d8fe2fcbe
#
_cell.length_a   1.000
_cell.length_b   1.000
_cell.length_c   1.000
_cell.angle_alpha   90.00
_cell.angle_beta   90.00
_cell.angle_gamma   90.00
#
_symmetry.space_group_name_H-M   'P 1'
#
loop_
_entity.id
_entity.type
_entity.pdbx_description
1 polymer ?
#
loop_
_entity_poly.entity_id
_entity_poly.type
_entity_poly.pdbx_seq_one_letter_code
_entity_poly.pdbx_strand_id
1 'polypeptide(L)'
;MEELSHILWTYRTIPRRSIRETPFSITYGDEVVIPLETGFPTLRTSSFNLNDNNGLLEKSLNFIEERRESAMVQLAYYQHKLKQDYDANVKLRPLAPGDLVLRKVLGTIKNPA
;
A
#
# COMPACT_ATOMS: atom_id res chain seq x y z
N MET A 1 13.52 -5.66 -18.38
CA MET A 1 12.48 -4.63 -18.65
C MET A 1 11.05 -5.15 -18.37
N GLU A 2 10.72 -6.36 -18.78
CA GLU A 2 9.40 -6.97 -18.54
C GLU A 2 9.09 -7.18 -17.05
N GLU A 3 10.08 -7.56 -16.24
CA GLU A 3 9.94 -7.77 -14.81
C GLU A 3 9.52 -6.49 -14.06
N LEU A 4 10.01 -5.32 -14.45
CA LEU A 4 9.63 -4.05 -13.83
C LEU A 4 8.16 -3.72 -14.05
N SER A 5 7.61 -3.99 -15.23
CA SER A 5 6.19 -3.84 -15.53
C SER A 5 5.31 -4.68 -14.61
N HIS A 6 5.68 -5.94 -14.40
CA HIS A 6 4.94 -6.86 -13.52
C HIS A 6 5.00 -6.41 -12.05
N ILE A 7 6.15 -5.95 -11.59
CA ILE A 7 6.33 -5.44 -10.23
C ILE A 7 5.47 -4.19 -10.02
N LEU A 8 5.48 -3.25 -10.96
CA LEU A 8 4.68 -2.03 -10.88
C LEU A 8 3.18 -2.33 -10.93
N TRP A 9 2.75 -3.26 -11.79
CA TRP A 9 1.36 -3.67 -11.86
C TRP A 9 0.90 -4.30 -10.55
N THR A 10 1.69 -5.21 -10.00
CA THR A 10 1.43 -5.85 -8.70
C THR A 10 1.32 -4.80 -7.59
N TYR A 11 2.26 -3.86 -7.54
CA TYR A 11 2.24 -2.77 -6.57
C TYR A 11 0.97 -1.93 -6.64
N ARG A 12 0.48 -1.64 -7.85
CA ARG A 12 -0.70 -0.79 -8.09
C ARG A 12 -2.02 -1.48 -7.78
N THR A 13 -2.05 -2.80 -7.86
CA THR A 13 -3.29 -3.60 -7.80
C THR A 13 -3.46 -4.42 -6.53
N ILE A 14 -2.46 -4.46 -5.64
CA ILE A 14 -2.57 -5.12 -4.34
C ILE A 14 -3.04 -4.14 -3.27
N PRO A 15 -4.11 -4.49 -2.51
CA PRO A 15 -4.58 -3.65 -1.41
C PRO A 15 -3.50 -3.43 -0.35
N ARG A 16 -3.36 -2.20 0.09
CA ARG A 16 -2.49 -1.84 1.21
C ARG A 16 -3.15 -2.23 2.52
N ARG A 17 -2.44 -2.98 3.34
CA ARG A 17 -2.95 -3.42 4.65
C ARG A 17 -3.38 -2.25 5.54
N SER A 18 -2.67 -1.14 5.46
CA SER A 18 -2.92 0.06 6.27
C SER A 18 -4.21 0.78 5.94
N ILE A 19 -4.62 0.80 4.67
CA ILE A 19 -5.75 1.59 4.18
C ILE A 19 -6.84 0.74 3.53
N ARG A 20 -6.59 -0.55 3.28
CA ARG A 20 -7.48 -1.51 2.60
C ARG A 20 -7.91 -1.12 1.19
N GLU A 21 -7.19 -0.19 0.60
CA GLU A 21 -7.38 0.29 -0.77
C GLU A 21 -6.15 -0.03 -1.61
N THR A 22 -6.36 -0.20 -2.93
CA THR A 22 -5.25 -0.31 -3.86
C THR A 22 -4.79 1.09 -4.30
N PRO A 23 -3.52 1.27 -4.66
CA PRO A 23 -3.08 2.52 -5.30
C PRO A 23 -3.87 2.86 -6.55
N PHE A 24 -4.32 1.84 -7.30
CA PHE A 24 -5.16 2.02 -8.49
C PHE A 24 -6.53 2.59 -8.14
N SER A 25 -7.23 2.01 -7.15
CA SER A 25 -8.58 2.45 -6.78
C SER A 25 -8.60 3.89 -6.24
N ILE A 26 -7.57 4.28 -5.48
CA ILE A 26 -7.44 5.65 -4.96
C ILE A 26 -7.13 6.66 -6.06
N THR A 27 -6.46 6.22 -7.12
CA THR A 27 -6.09 7.09 -8.25
C THR A 27 -7.25 7.29 -9.22
N TYR A 28 -7.92 6.20 -9.58
CA TYR A 28 -8.92 6.19 -10.66
C TYR A 28 -10.37 6.09 -10.17
N GLY A 29 -10.58 5.86 -8.89
CA GLY A 29 -11.91 5.76 -8.29
C GLY A 29 -12.58 4.39 -8.41
N ASP A 30 -11.99 3.46 -9.14
CA ASP A 30 -12.50 2.10 -9.36
C ASP A 30 -11.36 1.08 -9.43
N GLU A 31 -11.70 -0.20 -9.32
CA GLU A 31 -10.73 -1.29 -9.38
C GLU A 31 -10.35 -1.68 -10.80
N VAL A 32 -9.12 -2.14 -10.95
CA VAL A 32 -8.60 -2.64 -12.22
C VAL A 32 -9.32 -3.94 -12.63
N VAL A 33 -9.49 -4.12 -13.94
CA VAL A 33 -9.88 -5.42 -14.53
C VAL A 33 -8.62 -6.28 -14.65
N ILE A 34 -8.58 -7.39 -13.92
CA ILE A 34 -7.43 -8.30 -13.96
C ILE A 34 -7.47 -9.17 -15.22
N PRO A 35 -6.31 -9.64 -15.73
CA PRO A 35 -6.25 -10.46 -16.94
C PRO A 35 -7.15 -11.72 -16.91
N LEU A 36 -7.32 -12.31 -15.73
CA LEU A 36 -8.20 -13.48 -15.58
C LEU A 36 -9.66 -13.18 -15.92
N GLU A 37 -10.15 -11.99 -15.63
CA GLU A 37 -11.53 -11.57 -15.90
C GLU A 37 -11.83 -11.42 -17.39
N THR A 38 -10.80 -11.28 -18.24
CA THR A 38 -10.98 -11.26 -19.69
C THR A 38 -11.25 -12.63 -20.27
N GLY A 39 -10.68 -13.69 -19.67
CA GLY A 39 -10.93 -15.08 -20.06
C GLY A 39 -12.14 -15.71 -19.34
N PHE A 40 -12.40 -15.31 -18.12
CA PHE A 40 -13.51 -15.76 -17.27
C PHE A 40 -14.31 -14.56 -16.78
N PRO A 41 -15.28 -14.09 -17.58
CA PRO A 41 -16.04 -12.88 -17.23
C PRO A 41 -16.75 -13.01 -15.88
N THR A 42 -16.52 -12.05 -15.02
CA THR A 42 -17.28 -11.87 -13.77
C THR A 42 -18.59 -11.16 -14.06
N LEU A 43 -19.50 -11.13 -13.09
CA LEU A 43 -20.75 -10.36 -13.23
C LEU A 43 -20.47 -8.90 -13.59
N ARG A 44 -19.42 -8.32 -13.03
CA ARG A 44 -18.96 -6.96 -13.28
C ARG A 44 -18.57 -6.74 -14.75
N THR A 45 -17.80 -7.65 -15.33
CA THR A 45 -17.33 -7.53 -16.72
C THR A 45 -18.38 -7.96 -17.74
N SER A 46 -19.23 -8.93 -17.42
CA SER A 46 -20.29 -9.43 -18.31
C SER A 46 -21.46 -8.45 -18.45
N SER A 47 -21.74 -7.65 -17.42
CA SER A 47 -22.79 -6.63 -17.41
C SER A 47 -22.33 -5.25 -17.91
N PHE A 48 -21.14 -5.17 -18.47
CA PHE A 48 -20.56 -3.90 -18.94
C PHE A 48 -21.42 -3.27 -20.04
N ASN A 49 -21.83 -2.02 -19.80
CA ASN A 49 -22.49 -1.14 -20.75
C ASN A 49 -21.77 0.21 -20.72
N LEU A 50 -21.30 0.67 -21.88
CA LEU A 50 -20.49 1.89 -21.98
C LEU A 50 -21.20 3.13 -21.41
N ASN A 51 -22.49 3.29 -21.71
CA ASN A 51 -23.24 4.46 -21.24
C ASN A 51 -23.43 4.46 -19.73
N ASP A 52 -23.79 3.31 -19.16
CA ASP A 52 -23.96 3.17 -17.71
C ASP A 52 -22.62 3.27 -16.99
N ASN A 53 -21.56 2.70 -17.57
CA ASN A 53 -20.21 2.74 -17.01
C ASN A 53 -19.67 4.17 -16.87
N ASN A 54 -19.87 5.01 -17.88
CA ASN A 54 -19.44 6.41 -17.83
C ASN A 54 -20.13 7.17 -16.68
N GLY A 55 -21.42 6.96 -16.48
CA GLY A 55 -22.17 7.55 -15.38
C GLY A 55 -21.71 7.04 -14.00
N LEU A 56 -21.36 5.74 -13.89
CA LEU A 56 -20.84 5.15 -12.66
C LEU A 56 -19.43 5.65 -12.34
N LEU A 57 -18.57 5.79 -13.36
CA LEU A 57 -17.23 6.36 -13.18
C LEU A 57 -17.28 7.81 -12.73
N GLU A 58 -18.17 8.62 -13.29
CA GLU A 58 -18.37 10.01 -12.86
C GLU A 58 -18.79 10.09 -11.41
N LYS A 59 -19.73 9.24 -10.98
CA LYS A 59 -20.13 9.13 -9.56
C LYS A 59 -18.96 8.70 -8.67
N SER A 60 -18.17 7.71 -9.11
CA SER A 60 -17.00 7.25 -8.36
C SER A 60 -15.95 8.36 -8.19
N LEU A 61 -15.75 9.18 -9.22
CA LEU A 61 -14.83 10.33 -9.17
C LEU A 61 -15.32 11.42 -8.21
N ASN A 62 -16.63 11.62 -8.10
CA ASN A 62 -17.18 12.59 -7.14
C ASN A 62 -16.91 12.19 -5.68
N PHE A 63 -16.80 10.91 -5.40
CA PHE A 63 -16.48 10.39 -4.05
C PHE A 63 -14.99 10.08 -3.82
N ILE A 64 -14.14 10.29 -4.82
CA ILE A 64 -12.72 9.90 -4.72
C ILE A 64 -11.98 10.69 -3.64
N GLU A 65 -12.30 11.95 -3.44
CA GLU A 65 -11.69 12.77 -2.39
C GLU A 65 -12.07 12.27 -0.99
N GLU A 66 -13.34 11.93 -0.78
CA GLU A 66 -13.79 11.34 0.48
C GLU A 66 -13.08 10.01 0.77
N ARG A 67 -12.89 9.16 -0.25
CA ARG A 67 -12.13 7.91 -0.13
C ARG A 67 -10.67 8.17 0.21
N ARG A 68 -10.04 9.18 -0.40
CA ARG A 68 -8.67 9.59 -0.12
C ARG A 68 -8.50 10.11 1.31
N GLU A 69 -9.42 10.94 1.77
CA GLU A 69 -9.42 11.44 3.14
C GLU A 69 -9.58 10.30 4.14
N SER A 70 -10.52 9.39 3.91
CA SER A 70 -10.70 8.19 4.73
C SER A 70 -9.46 7.32 4.78
N ALA A 71 -8.80 7.11 3.64
CA ALA A 71 -7.54 6.36 3.56
C ALA A 71 -6.41 7.04 4.35
N MET A 72 -6.33 8.37 4.31
CA MET A 72 -5.35 9.13 5.10
C MET A 72 -5.57 8.96 6.61
N VAL A 73 -6.82 9.02 7.06
CA VAL A 73 -7.18 8.79 8.47
C VAL A 73 -6.81 7.37 8.90
N GLN A 74 -7.14 6.38 8.09
CA GLN A 74 -6.79 4.97 8.35
C GLN A 74 -5.27 4.76 8.41
N LEU A 75 -4.52 5.39 7.51
CA LEU A 75 -3.07 5.33 7.50
C LEU A 75 -2.48 5.93 8.78
N ALA A 76 -2.95 7.10 9.20
CA ALA A 76 -2.51 7.74 10.43
C ALA A 76 -2.80 6.87 11.66
N TYR A 77 -3.99 6.28 11.73
CA TYR A 77 -4.35 5.36 12.80
C TYR A 77 -3.46 4.12 12.83
N TYR A 78 -3.19 3.52 11.67
CA TYR A 78 -2.33 2.35 11.55
C TYR A 78 -0.90 2.66 11.99
N GLN A 79 -0.34 3.79 11.56
CA GLN A 79 0.99 4.23 11.97
C GLN A 79 1.07 4.50 13.47
N HIS A 80 0.04 5.12 14.03
CA HIS A 80 -0.04 5.38 15.47
C HIS A 80 -0.06 4.07 16.28
N LYS A 81 -0.85 3.10 15.84
CA LYS A 81 -0.92 1.78 16.46
C LYS A 81 0.42 1.05 16.40
N LEU A 82 1.08 1.05 15.23
CA LEU A 82 2.42 0.45 15.10
C LEU A 82 3.43 1.11 16.04
N LYS A 83 3.37 2.42 16.18
CA LYS A 83 4.23 3.17 17.12
C LYS A 83 3.95 2.77 18.55
N GLN A 84 2.69 2.67 18.96
CA GLN A 84 2.32 2.22 20.31
C GLN A 84 2.81 0.81 20.59
N ASP A 85 2.63 -0.12 19.67
CA ASP A 85 3.09 -1.50 19.81
C ASP A 85 4.62 -1.57 19.90
N TYR A 86 5.32 -0.77 19.11
CA TYR A 86 6.77 -0.66 19.17
C TYR A 86 7.24 -0.11 20.51
N ASP A 87 6.67 1.01 20.95
CA ASP A 87 7.05 1.68 22.21
C ASP A 87 6.76 0.79 23.42
N ALA A 88 5.70 0.00 23.40
CA ALA A 88 5.36 -0.97 24.46
C ALA A 88 6.41 -2.11 24.57
N ASN A 89 7.05 -2.48 23.47
CA ASN A 89 8.06 -3.52 23.43
C ASN A 89 9.50 -3.01 23.63
N VAL A 90 9.71 -1.71 23.51
CA VAL A 90 11.03 -1.09 23.73
C VAL A 90 11.28 -0.93 25.22
N LYS A 91 12.36 -1.55 25.70
CA LYS A 91 12.83 -1.37 27.07
C LYS A 91 13.89 -0.26 27.09
N LEU A 92 13.62 0.77 27.86
CA LEU A 92 14.64 1.79 28.14
C LEU A 92 15.79 1.16 28.90
N ARG A 93 16.98 1.16 28.31
CA ARG A 93 18.24 0.80 28.97
C ARG A 93 19.08 2.06 29.08
N PRO A 94 19.30 2.58 30.29
CA PRO A 94 20.28 3.64 30.49
C PRO A 94 21.67 3.10 30.13
N LEU A 95 22.33 3.75 29.18
CA LEU A 95 23.70 3.43 28.79
C LEU A 95 24.66 4.29 29.60
N ALA A 96 25.70 3.66 30.13
CA ALA A 96 26.79 4.33 30.82
C ALA A 96 28.08 4.23 30.00
N PRO A 97 29.03 5.15 30.18
CA PRO A 97 30.36 5.01 29.59
C PRO A 97 31.01 3.69 30.00
N GLY A 98 31.47 2.90 29.01
CA GLY A 98 32.03 1.56 29.21
C GLY A 98 31.08 0.42 28.85
N ASP A 99 29.81 0.69 28.60
CA ASP A 99 28.86 -0.33 28.14
C ASP A 99 29.16 -0.78 26.72
N LEU A 100 28.99 -2.08 26.47
CA LEU A 100 29.10 -2.66 25.15
C LEU A 100 27.80 -2.45 24.36
N VAL A 101 27.93 -1.87 23.16
CA VAL A 101 26.78 -1.63 22.27
C VAL A 101 27.01 -2.29 20.91
N LEU A 102 25.93 -2.83 20.34
CA LEU A 102 25.94 -3.33 18.97
C LEU A 102 25.65 -2.18 18.00
N ARG A 103 26.58 -1.90 17.13
CA ARG A 103 26.42 -0.86 16.10
C ARG A 103 26.33 -1.48 14.72
N LYS A 104 25.28 -1.10 13.96
CA LYS A 104 25.21 -1.46 12.55
C LYS A 104 26.25 -0.68 11.76
N VAL A 105 27.17 -1.36 11.12
CA VAL A 105 28.14 -0.73 10.22
C VAL A 105 27.52 -0.62 8.83
N LEU A 106 27.46 0.60 8.31
CA LEU A 106 27.05 0.89 6.95
C LEU A 106 28.30 0.86 6.05
N GLY A 107 28.34 -0.08 5.14
CA GLY A 107 29.44 -0.25 4.18
C GLY A 107 30.13 -1.61 4.28
N THR A 108 30.82 -1.97 3.22
CA THR A 108 31.61 -3.21 3.16
C THR A 108 32.86 -3.03 4.01
N ILE A 109 32.96 -3.75 5.12
CA ILE A 109 34.23 -3.88 5.82
C ILE A 109 35.12 -4.73 4.92
N LYS A 110 36.07 -4.13 4.23
CA LYS A 110 37.21 -4.87 3.69
C LYS A 110 37.97 -5.39 4.90
N ASN A 111 37.92 -6.70 5.12
CA ASN A 111 38.79 -7.32 6.10
C ASN A 111 40.23 -6.88 5.77
N PRO A 112 40.95 -6.28 6.70
CA PRO A 112 42.36 -6.07 6.50
C PRO A 112 43.03 -7.45 6.35
N ALA A 113 43.68 -7.64 5.25
CA ALA A 113 44.41 -8.88 5.00
C ALA A 113 45.58 -9.01 6.01
#